data_1a183bcf16d7fb8222fe2cb388e4a555
#
_entry.id   1a183bcf16d7fb8222fe2cb388e4a555
#
_cell.length_a   1.000
_cell.length_b   1.000
_cell.length_c   1.000
_cell.angle_alpha   90.00
_cell.angle_beta   90.00
_cell.angle_gamma   90.00
#
_symmetry.space_group_name_H-M   'P 1'
#
loop_
_entity.id
_entity.type
_entity.pdbx_description
1 polymer ?
#
loop_
_entity_poly.entity_id
_entity_poly.type
_entity_poly.pdbx_seq_one_letter_code
_entity_poly.pdbx_strand_id
1 'polypeptide(L)'
;MSRASVDAGCANIELDRVGMVYQTTSGPVEALRDICLTVNRGEFVSIVGPSGCGKSTLLRIIAGLRPATSGAVTINGVKVAKPISNIGMVFQSPVLLKWRTILDNVLLPVELTGLARAKYRQRAIDLLRLVGLGDFAGKLPGELSGGMQQRVSICRALLLDPPLLLMDEPFGALDAMTRDDLNFELLRIWGEGLGYGDQRKTIVFVTHAIQEAVILSDRVVVMSQRPGNVTAVHDIELTRPRTIEMRASEEVGRLSLEIYRALNRRDA
;
A
#
# COMPACT_ATOMS: atom_id res chain seq x y z
N MET A 1 19.86 -18.12 10.88
CA MET A 1 18.57 -18.18 10.15
C MET A 1 18.55 -17.03 9.15
N SER A 2 18.70 -17.35 7.86
CA SER A 2 18.78 -16.34 6.77
C SER A 2 17.45 -15.60 6.67
N ARG A 3 17.46 -14.28 6.82
CA ARG A 3 16.32 -13.41 6.51
C ARG A 3 16.21 -13.36 4.98
N ALA A 4 15.04 -13.62 4.42
CA ALA A 4 14.76 -13.31 3.04
C ALA A 4 14.78 -11.78 2.93
N SER A 5 15.79 -11.20 2.31
CA SER A 5 15.83 -9.77 1.97
C SER A 5 15.38 -9.63 0.53
N VAL A 6 14.49 -8.67 0.29
CA VAL A 6 14.27 -8.17 -1.08
C VAL A 6 15.51 -7.35 -1.40
N ASP A 7 16.22 -7.70 -2.49
CA ASP A 7 17.38 -6.97 -2.95
C ASP A 7 17.05 -5.47 -3.13
N ALA A 8 18.07 -4.61 -3.04
CA ALA A 8 17.94 -3.14 -3.07
C ALA A 8 17.34 -2.55 -4.36
N GLY A 9 16.88 -3.38 -5.30
CA GLY A 9 16.12 -3.00 -6.51
C GLY A 9 14.61 -3.13 -6.32
N CYS A 10 13.84 -2.58 -7.27
CA CYS A 10 12.37 -2.68 -7.30
C CYS A 10 11.90 -4.13 -7.23
N ALA A 11 10.80 -4.40 -6.53
CA ALA A 11 10.25 -5.73 -6.35
C ALA A 11 9.36 -6.13 -7.53
N ASN A 12 9.54 -7.36 -8.05
CA ASN A 12 8.57 -8.04 -8.91
C ASN A 12 7.77 -9.01 -8.04
N ILE A 13 6.44 -8.95 -8.12
CA ILE A 13 5.55 -9.81 -7.31
C ILE A 13 4.76 -10.69 -8.27
N GLU A 14 4.73 -11.98 -7.99
CA GLU A 14 3.93 -12.95 -8.73
C GLU A 14 3.03 -13.71 -7.77
N LEU A 15 1.74 -13.75 -8.07
CA LEU A 15 0.74 -14.54 -7.38
C LEU A 15 0.26 -15.63 -8.35
N ASP A 16 0.45 -16.89 -7.97
CA ASP A 16 0.00 -18.06 -8.73
C ASP A 16 -1.10 -18.77 -7.96
N ARG A 17 -2.34 -18.63 -8.42
CA ARG A 17 -3.56 -19.25 -7.90
C ARG A 17 -3.68 -19.16 -6.37
N VAL A 18 -3.43 -17.97 -5.85
CA VAL A 18 -3.47 -17.73 -4.41
C VAL A 18 -4.91 -17.79 -3.91
N GLY A 19 -5.13 -18.69 -2.95
CA GLY A 19 -6.42 -18.84 -2.26
C GLY A 19 -6.26 -18.72 -0.75
N MET A 20 -7.36 -18.30 -0.10
CA MET A 20 -7.41 -18.18 1.35
C MET A 20 -8.75 -18.60 1.92
N VAL A 21 -8.75 -19.61 2.79
CA VAL A 21 -9.90 -20.08 3.56
C VAL A 21 -9.62 -19.86 5.05
N TYR A 22 -10.47 -19.09 5.70
CA TYR A 22 -10.45 -18.90 7.15
C TYR A 22 -11.28 -20.00 7.82
N GLN A 23 -10.72 -20.66 8.83
CA GLN A 23 -11.49 -21.52 9.72
C GLN A 23 -12.14 -20.64 10.80
N THR A 24 -13.47 -20.64 10.85
CA THR A 24 -14.25 -19.90 11.85
C THR A 24 -15.11 -20.84 12.66
N THR A 25 -15.62 -20.37 13.79
CA THR A 25 -16.56 -21.15 14.63
C THR A 25 -17.85 -21.52 13.90
N SER A 26 -18.24 -20.75 12.88
CA SER A 26 -19.43 -21.00 12.04
C SER A 26 -19.12 -21.80 10.76
N GLY A 27 -17.88 -22.29 10.60
CA GLY A 27 -17.43 -23.05 9.43
C GLY A 27 -16.37 -22.33 8.59
N PRO A 28 -15.89 -22.95 7.53
CA PRO A 28 -14.88 -22.37 6.65
C PRO A 28 -15.45 -21.20 5.84
N VAL A 29 -14.69 -20.10 5.77
CA VAL A 29 -15.00 -18.91 4.99
C VAL A 29 -13.93 -18.70 3.94
N GLU A 30 -14.27 -18.93 2.68
CA GLU A 30 -13.38 -18.65 1.56
C GLU A 30 -13.32 -17.14 1.32
N ALA A 31 -12.15 -16.56 1.55
CA ALA A 31 -11.90 -15.12 1.41
C ALA A 31 -11.33 -14.77 0.05
N LEU A 32 -10.42 -15.61 -0.48
CA LEU A 32 -9.77 -15.43 -1.78
C LEU A 32 -9.81 -16.75 -2.55
N ARG A 33 -10.01 -16.67 -3.87
CA ARG A 33 -10.02 -17.80 -4.78
C ARG A 33 -9.19 -17.49 -6.03
N ASP A 34 -8.23 -18.36 -6.32
CA ASP A 34 -7.45 -18.40 -7.56
C ASP A 34 -6.93 -17.03 -8.02
N ILE A 35 -6.35 -16.25 -7.10
CA ILE A 35 -5.75 -14.96 -7.45
C ILE A 35 -4.48 -15.19 -8.27
N CYS A 36 -4.52 -14.81 -9.55
CA CYS A 36 -3.38 -14.73 -10.45
C CYS A 36 -3.11 -13.27 -10.77
N LEU A 37 -1.95 -12.76 -10.39
CA LEU A 37 -1.56 -11.37 -10.62
C LEU A 37 -0.03 -11.25 -10.63
N THR A 38 0.47 -10.48 -11.59
CA THR A 38 1.87 -10.05 -11.61
C THR A 38 1.93 -8.55 -11.40
N VAL A 39 2.81 -8.08 -10.52
CA VAL A 39 3.13 -6.66 -10.34
C VAL A 39 4.59 -6.48 -10.74
N ASN A 40 4.83 -5.66 -11.75
CA ASN A 40 6.16 -5.44 -12.29
C ASN A 40 7.00 -4.52 -11.39
N ARG A 41 8.30 -4.56 -11.57
CA ARG A 41 9.23 -3.68 -10.86
C ARG A 41 8.92 -2.21 -11.17
N GLY A 42 8.86 -1.39 -10.12
CA GLY A 42 8.60 0.04 -10.24
C GLY A 42 7.16 0.39 -10.65
N GLU A 43 6.26 -0.58 -10.69
CA GLU A 43 4.87 -0.39 -11.04
C GLU A 43 4.03 0.07 -9.84
N PHE A 44 3.10 0.97 -10.08
CA PHE A 44 2.08 1.35 -9.11
C PHE A 44 0.78 0.63 -9.47
N VAL A 45 0.38 -0.37 -8.70
CA VAL A 45 -0.85 -1.15 -8.92
C VAL A 45 -1.85 -0.84 -7.81
N SER A 46 -3.05 -0.37 -8.19
CA SER A 46 -4.17 -0.27 -7.25
C SER A 46 -5.07 -1.49 -7.33
N ILE A 47 -5.56 -1.92 -6.19
CA ILE A 47 -6.55 -2.99 -6.04
C ILE A 47 -7.84 -2.38 -5.53
N VAL A 48 -8.90 -2.46 -6.31
CA VAL A 48 -10.25 -1.98 -5.96
C VAL A 48 -11.23 -3.15 -5.89
N GLY A 49 -12.25 -3.02 -5.07
CA GLY A 49 -13.27 -4.06 -4.92
C GLY A 49 -14.20 -3.76 -3.74
N PRO A 50 -15.32 -4.48 -3.61
CA PRO A 50 -16.28 -4.29 -2.52
C PRO A 50 -15.65 -4.49 -1.14
N SER A 51 -16.27 -3.91 -0.11
CA SER A 51 -15.83 -4.13 1.26
C SER A 51 -15.92 -5.62 1.63
N GLY A 52 -14.88 -6.12 2.31
CA GLY A 52 -14.83 -7.52 2.74
C GLY A 52 -14.52 -8.55 1.63
N CYS A 53 -14.17 -8.14 0.40
CA CYS A 53 -13.79 -9.06 -0.68
C CYS A 53 -12.40 -9.69 -0.54
N GLY A 54 -11.60 -9.29 0.45
CA GLY A 54 -10.29 -9.92 0.71
C GLY A 54 -9.06 -9.09 0.37
N LYS A 55 -9.18 -7.81 -0.04
CA LYS A 55 -8.05 -6.94 -0.41
C LYS A 55 -6.96 -6.87 0.67
N SER A 56 -7.34 -6.57 1.90
CA SER A 56 -6.41 -6.54 3.04
C SER A 56 -5.81 -7.91 3.35
N THR A 57 -6.55 -8.98 3.10
CA THR A 57 -6.06 -10.36 3.22
C THR A 57 -4.97 -10.61 2.18
N LEU A 58 -5.19 -10.19 0.94
CA LEU A 58 -4.24 -10.33 -0.15
C LEU A 58 -2.94 -9.57 0.16
N LEU A 59 -3.01 -8.31 0.62
CA LEU A 59 -1.82 -7.55 1.05
C LEU A 59 -1.04 -8.27 2.16
N ARG A 60 -1.73 -8.83 3.16
CA ARG A 60 -1.07 -9.57 4.25
C ARG A 60 -0.39 -10.85 3.77
N ILE A 61 -0.95 -11.52 2.75
CA ILE A 61 -0.33 -12.69 2.12
C ILE A 61 0.92 -12.26 1.35
N ILE A 62 0.86 -11.18 0.56
CA ILE A 62 2.03 -10.63 -0.16
C ILE A 62 3.14 -10.25 0.83
N ALA A 63 2.80 -9.63 1.97
CA ALA A 63 3.76 -9.26 3.01
C ALA A 63 4.35 -10.47 3.77
N GLY A 64 3.84 -11.69 3.56
CA GLY A 64 4.21 -12.87 4.34
C GLY A 64 3.71 -12.87 5.79
N LEU A 65 2.80 -11.94 6.13
CA LEU A 65 2.18 -11.85 7.46
C LEU A 65 1.10 -12.92 7.66
N ARG A 66 0.61 -13.52 6.58
CA ARG A 66 -0.33 -14.62 6.58
C ARG A 66 0.01 -15.61 5.47
N PRO A 67 0.10 -16.91 5.75
CA PRO A 67 0.26 -17.91 4.71
C PRO A 67 -1.03 -18.02 3.88
N ALA A 68 -0.90 -18.22 2.57
CA ALA A 68 -2.00 -18.63 1.71
C ALA A 68 -2.42 -20.07 2.04
N THR A 69 -3.71 -20.41 1.82
CA THR A 69 -4.22 -21.78 1.97
C THR A 69 -3.89 -22.62 0.73
N SER A 70 -3.84 -21.98 -0.45
CA SER A 70 -3.45 -22.59 -1.72
C SER A 70 -2.66 -21.61 -2.57
N GLY A 71 -1.97 -22.11 -3.59
CA GLY A 71 -1.15 -21.30 -4.47
C GLY A 71 0.15 -20.83 -3.83
N ALA A 72 0.79 -19.84 -4.46
CA ALA A 72 2.04 -19.29 -3.98
C ALA A 72 2.20 -17.81 -4.33
N VAL A 73 2.95 -17.08 -3.51
CA VAL A 73 3.45 -15.74 -3.81
C VAL A 73 4.96 -15.82 -3.91
N THR A 74 5.52 -15.20 -4.96
CA THR A 74 6.95 -14.98 -5.08
C THR A 74 7.26 -13.50 -5.20
N ILE A 75 8.38 -13.07 -4.65
CA ILE A 75 8.92 -11.72 -4.81
C ILE A 75 10.35 -11.86 -5.28
N ASN A 76 10.65 -11.28 -6.44
CA ASN A 76 11.94 -11.45 -7.14
C ASN A 76 12.31 -12.93 -7.32
N GLY A 77 11.33 -13.79 -7.63
CA GLY A 77 11.52 -15.23 -7.80
C GLY A 77 11.67 -16.02 -6.48
N VAL A 78 11.67 -15.37 -5.33
CA VAL A 78 11.77 -16.03 -4.01
C VAL A 78 10.39 -16.21 -3.41
N LYS A 79 10.04 -17.46 -3.04
CA LYS A 79 8.75 -17.78 -2.42
C LYS A 79 8.60 -17.09 -1.05
N VAL A 80 7.47 -16.43 -0.85
CA VAL A 80 7.10 -15.79 0.41
C VAL A 80 6.55 -16.85 1.38
N ALA A 81 7.36 -17.25 2.35
CA ALA A 81 6.99 -18.23 3.37
C ALA A 81 6.95 -17.65 4.79
N LYS A 82 7.43 -16.44 4.99
CA LYS A 82 7.51 -15.72 6.27
C LYS A 82 7.47 -14.21 6.04
N PRO A 83 7.25 -13.39 7.09
CA PRO A 83 7.27 -11.94 6.97
C PRO A 83 8.55 -11.44 6.28
N ILE A 84 8.36 -10.57 5.30
CA ILE A 84 9.44 -10.01 4.49
C ILE A 84 10.03 -8.83 5.25
N SER A 85 11.35 -8.77 5.35
CA SER A 85 12.08 -7.59 5.78
C SER A 85 12.26 -6.64 4.57
N ASN A 86 12.42 -5.36 4.81
CA ASN A 86 12.63 -4.36 3.77
C ASN A 86 11.41 -4.10 2.86
N ILE A 87 10.23 -4.13 3.47
CA ILE A 87 9.00 -3.61 2.87
C ILE A 87 8.43 -2.51 3.76
N GLY A 88 7.78 -1.52 3.15
CA GLY A 88 6.95 -0.55 3.86
C GLY A 88 5.51 -1.04 3.85
N MET A 89 4.88 -1.13 5.03
CA MET A 89 3.48 -1.50 5.12
C MET A 89 2.70 -0.44 5.88
N VAL A 90 1.64 0.04 5.25
CA VAL A 90 0.65 0.95 5.83
C VAL A 90 -0.64 0.16 6.01
N PHE A 91 -1.12 0.06 7.23
CA PHE A 91 -2.38 -0.61 7.56
C PHE A 91 -3.55 0.38 7.51
N GLN A 92 -4.75 -0.12 7.34
CA GLN A 92 -5.99 0.66 7.38
C GLN A 92 -6.13 1.44 8.71
N SER A 93 -5.72 0.84 9.82
CA SER A 93 -5.55 1.54 11.10
C SER A 93 -4.07 1.90 11.32
N PRO A 94 -3.74 3.08 11.88
CA PRO A 94 -2.36 3.57 12.00
C PRO A 94 -1.42 2.67 12.81
N VAL A 95 -1.94 1.89 13.75
CA VAL A 95 -1.19 0.96 14.62
C VAL A 95 0.05 1.62 15.23
N LEU A 96 -0.14 2.82 15.84
CA LEU A 96 0.92 3.52 16.55
C LEU A 96 1.05 3.01 17.99
N LEU A 97 2.28 2.98 18.50
CA LEU A 97 2.56 2.68 19.90
C LEU A 97 2.17 3.89 20.77
N LYS A 98 1.09 3.74 21.54
CA LYS A 98 0.45 4.85 22.28
C LYS A 98 1.35 5.51 23.33
N TRP A 99 2.36 4.79 23.83
CA TRP A 99 3.31 5.23 24.84
C TRP A 99 4.61 5.82 24.28
N ARG A 100 4.73 5.91 22.95
CA ARG A 100 5.86 6.50 22.24
C ARG A 100 5.47 7.81 21.58
N THR A 101 6.42 8.73 21.51
CA THR A 101 6.23 9.98 20.76
C THR A 101 6.01 9.68 19.26
N ILE A 102 5.53 10.67 18.54
CA ILE A 102 5.34 10.58 17.08
C ILE A 102 6.68 10.30 16.39
N LEU A 103 7.73 11.00 16.77
CA LEU A 103 9.07 10.75 16.22
C LEU A 103 9.57 9.34 16.52
N ASP A 104 9.33 8.84 17.75
CA ASP A 104 9.72 7.49 18.14
C ASP A 104 8.91 6.41 17.41
N ASN A 105 7.65 6.68 17.10
CA ASN A 105 6.85 5.81 16.24
C ASN A 105 7.39 5.74 14.81
N VAL A 106 7.80 6.87 14.23
CA VAL A 106 8.44 6.90 12.90
C VAL A 106 9.76 6.16 12.92
N LEU A 107 10.58 6.31 13.97
CA LEU A 107 11.90 5.68 14.11
C LEU A 107 11.84 4.18 14.49
N LEU A 108 10.67 3.64 14.79
CA LEU A 108 10.51 2.23 15.21
C LEU A 108 11.18 1.20 14.26
N PRO A 109 11.05 1.29 12.91
CA PRO A 109 11.71 0.34 12.01
C PRO A 109 13.24 0.32 12.15
N VAL A 110 13.86 1.48 12.42
CA VAL A 110 15.31 1.60 12.64
C VAL A 110 15.74 0.84 13.88
N GLU A 111 14.98 0.95 14.96
CA GLU A 111 15.23 0.22 16.21
C GLU A 111 15.10 -1.30 16.03
N LEU A 112 14.02 -1.73 15.34
CA LEU A 112 13.75 -3.15 15.09
C LEU A 112 14.79 -3.82 14.19
N THR A 113 15.43 -3.05 13.31
CA THR A 113 16.49 -3.52 12.41
C THR A 113 17.89 -3.37 12.98
N GLY A 114 18.04 -2.79 14.18
CA GLY A 114 19.33 -2.58 14.83
C GLY A 114 20.20 -1.49 14.18
N LEU A 115 19.59 -0.62 13.38
CA LEU A 115 20.28 0.48 12.72
C LEU A 115 20.49 1.67 13.70
N ALA A 116 21.50 2.49 13.42
CA ALA A 116 21.83 3.64 14.27
C ALA A 116 20.76 4.74 14.15
N ARG A 117 19.94 4.91 15.16
CA ARG A 117 18.83 5.90 15.25
C ARG A 117 19.26 7.32 14.85
N ALA A 118 20.46 7.74 15.24
CA ALA A 118 20.98 9.08 14.94
C ALA A 118 21.05 9.36 13.43
N LYS A 119 21.36 8.36 12.60
CA LYS A 119 21.45 8.49 11.14
C LYS A 119 20.09 8.75 10.48
N TYR A 120 19.00 8.27 11.08
CA TYR A 120 17.65 8.36 10.50
C TYR A 120 16.80 9.46 11.12
N ARG A 121 17.28 10.10 12.22
CA ARG A 121 16.50 11.09 12.95
C ARG A 121 16.13 12.29 12.08
N GLN A 122 17.07 12.82 11.30
CA GLN A 122 16.79 13.96 10.43
C GLN A 122 15.76 13.57 9.36
N ARG A 123 15.94 12.43 8.69
CA ARG A 123 14.99 11.93 7.70
C ARG A 123 13.59 11.73 8.28
N ALA A 124 13.47 11.22 9.51
CA ALA A 124 12.18 11.08 10.19
C ALA A 124 11.49 12.44 10.40
N ILE A 125 12.25 13.47 10.79
CA ILE A 125 11.75 14.83 10.95
C ILE A 125 11.31 15.42 9.60
N ASP A 126 12.09 15.20 8.53
CA ASP A 126 11.80 15.72 7.20
C ASP A 126 10.53 15.06 6.62
N LEU A 127 10.35 13.75 6.83
CA LEU A 127 9.10 13.06 6.50
C LEU A 127 7.90 13.60 7.28
N LEU A 128 8.06 13.87 8.58
CA LEU A 128 6.99 14.49 9.37
C LEU A 128 6.64 15.89 8.88
N ARG A 129 7.63 16.69 8.48
CA ARG A 129 7.42 18.03 7.90
C ARG A 129 6.68 17.94 6.57
N LEU A 130 7.06 16.99 5.72
CA LEU A 130 6.43 16.74 4.43
C LEU A 130 4.92 16.52 4.55
N VAL A 131 4.49 15.80 5.59
CA VAL A 131 3.06 15.54 5.85
C VAL A 131 2.42 16.56 6.80
N GLY A 132 3.08 17.71 7.05
CA GLY A 132 2.56 18.80 7.89
C GLY A 132 2.51 18.48 9.38
N LEU A 133 3.38 17.57 9.87
CA LEU A 133 3.41 17.12 11.27
C LEU A 133 4.75 17.41 11.98
N GLY A 134 5.58 18.32 11.44
CA GLY A 134 6.89 18.64 12.01
C GLY A 134 6.82 19.06 13.49
N ASP A 135 5.86 19.91 13.86
CA ASP A 135 5.68 20.44 15.20
C ASP A 135 5.09 19.41 16.20
N PHE A 136 4.60 18.29 15.68
CA PHE A 136 4.00 17.22 16.50
C PHE A 136 4.99 16.09 16.82
N ALA A 137 6.26 16.21 16.44
CA ALA A 137 7.27 15.15 16.63
C ALA A 137 7.40 14.66 18.08
N GLY A 138 7.27 15.56 19.06
CA GLY A 138 7.34 15.26 20.50
C GLY A 138 6.01 14.83 21.14
N LYS A 139 4.89 14.88 20.39
CA LYS A 139 3.56 14.55 20.90
C LYS A 139 3.33 13.05 20.97
N LEU A 140 2.32 12.62 21.74
CA LEU A 140 1.85 11.23 21.78
C LEU A 140 0.71 11.01 20.76
N PRO A 141 0.49 9.77 20.29
CA PRO A 141 -0.59 9.47 19.34
C PRO A 141 -1.98 9.91 19.80
N GLY A 142 -2.27 9.85 21.11
CA GLY A 142 -3.55 10.29 21.66
C GLY A 142 -3.83 11.79 21.55
N GLU A 143 -2.82 12.61 21.23
CA GLU A 143 -2.94 14.06 21.01
C GLU A 143 -3.21 14.40 19.54
N LEU A 144 -3.25 13.39 18.64
CA LEU A 144 -3.41 13.55 17.21
C LEU A 144 -4.78 13.02 16.74
N SER A 145 -5.35 13.66 15.71
CA SER A 145 -6.53 13.12 15.03
C SER A 145 -6.20 11.80 14.30
N GLY A 146 -7.22 11.01 13.96
CA GLY A 146 -7.04 9.75 13.21
C GLY A 146 -6.30 9.95 11.89
N GLY A 147 -6.61 11.00 11.14
CA GLY A 147 -5.91 11.34 9.90
C GLY A 147 -4.45 11.74 10.13
N MET A 148 -4.14 12.49 11.20
CA MET A 148 -2.75 12.79 11.57
C MET A 148 -1.98 11.51 11.94
N GLN A 149 -2.59 10.61 12.70
CA GLN A 149 -1.98 9.31 13.04
C GLN A 149 -1.70 8.48 11.79
N GLN A 150 -2.61 8.50 10.80
CA GLN A 150 -2.42 7.80 9.54
C GLN A 150 -1.22 8.36 8.76
N ARG A 151 -1.06 9.68 8.70
CA ARG A 151 0.14 10.32 8.11
C ARG A 151 1.44 9.90 8.80
N VAL A 152 1.44 9.76 10.11
CA VAL A 152 2.60 9.23 10.86
C VAL A 152 2.91 7.78 10.44
N SER A 153 1.88 6.95 10.23
CA SER A 153 2.07 5.56 9.79
C SER A 153 2.72 5.48 8.41
N ILE A 154 2.38 6.41 7.51
CA ILE A 154 3.00 6.54 6.19
C ILE A 154 4.48 6.94 6.34
N CYS A 155 4.81 7.95 7.16
CA CYS A 155 6.19 8.33 7.44
C CYS A 155 7.02 7.16 7.98
N ARG A 156 6.43 6.37 8.89
CA ARG A 156 7.07 5.16 9.43
C ARG A 156 7.37 4.13 8.32
N ALA A 157 6.44 3.90 7.41
CA ALA A 157 6.62 2.96 6.31
C ALA A 157 7.70 3.42 5.31
N LEU A 158 7.86 4.72 5.11
CA LEU A 158 8.81 5.33 4.18
C LEU A 158 10.22 5.53 4.75
N LEU A 159 10.39 5.45 6.07
CA LEU A 159 11.64 5.86 6.73
C LEU A 159 12.87 5.12 6.22
N LEU A 160 12.78 3.80 6.02
CA LEU A 160 13.90 2.96 5.56
C LEU A 160 14.01 2.90 4.04
N ASP A 161 13.23 3.68 3.31
CA ASP A 161 13.21 3.73 1.85
C ASP A 161 13.02 2.35 1.18
N PRO A 162 11.98 1.60 1.56
CA PRO A 162 11.81 0.24 1.07
C PRO A 162 11.51 0.21 -0.43
N PRO A 163 11.98 -0.82 -1.17
CA PRO A 163 11.72 -0.98 -2.60
C PRO A 163 10.26 -1.39 -2.90
N LEU A 164 9.55 -1.90 -1.90
CA LEU A 164 8.15 -2.33 -1.99
C LEU A 164 7.32 -1.65 -0.91
N LEU A 165 6.22 -1.02 -1.33
CA LEU A 165 5.21 -0.44 -0.45
C LEU A 165 3.88 -1.19 -0.61
N LEU A 166 3.32 -1.65 0.49
CA LEU A 166 2.01 -2.27 0.57
C LEU A 166 1.10 -1.36 1.40
N MET A 167 0.06 -0.82 0.80
CA MET A 167 -0.79 0.18 1.44
C MET A 167 -2.26 -0.26 1.46
N ASP A 168 -2.82 -0.42 2.65
CA ASP A 168 -4.19 -0.86 2.88
C ASP A 168 -5.07 0.34 3.27
N GLU A 169 -5.80 0.91 2.32
CA GLU A 169 -6.65 2.10 2.47
C GLU A 169 -5.97 3.25 3.24
N PRO A 170 -4.73 3.67 2.85
CA PRO A 170 -3.91 4.57 3.65
C PRO A 170 -4.52 5.95 3.86
N PHE A 171 -5.46 6.35 3.03
CA PHE A 171 -6.09 7.68 3.05
C PHE A 171 -7.55 7.66 3.46
N GLY A 172 -8.10 6.49 3.86
CA GLY A 172 -9.51 6.32 4.20
C GLY A 172 -10.02 7.19 5.36
N ALA A 173 -9.14 7.53 6.31
CA ALA A 173 -9.47 8.35 7.48
C ALA A 173 -9.23 9.86 7.27
N LEU A 174 -8.87 10.30 6.04
CA LEU A 174 -8.53 11.68 5.73
C LEU A 174 -9.73 12.42 5.13
N ASP A 175 -9.79 13.72 5.39
CA ASP A 175 -10.66 14.63 4.63
C ASP A 175 -10.21 14.73 3.16
N ALA A 176 -11.09 15.23 2.28
CA ALA A 176 -10.86 15.22 0.84
C ALA A 176 -9.63 16.04 0.42
N MET A 177 -9.42 17.23 1.00
CA MET A 177 -8.28 18.10 0.65
C MET A 177 -6.96 17.48 1.08
N THR A 178 -6.86 17.05 2.33
CA THR A 178 -5.66 16.38 2.85
C THR A 178 -5.36 15.08 2.09
N ARG A 179 -6.38 14.35 1.68
CA ARG A 179 -6.22 13.13 0.86
C ARG A 179 -5.61 13.46 -0.49
N ASP A 180 -6.07 14.51 -1.15
CA ASP A 180 -5.56 14.92 -2.45
C ASP A 180 -4.10 15.34 -2.36
N ASP A 181 -3.74 16.17 -1.40
CA ASP A 181 -2.35 16.58 -1.17
C ASP A 181 -1.43 15.37 -0.97
N LEU A 182 -1.86 14.40 -0.16
CA LEU A 182 -1.05 13.20 0.10
C LEU A 182 -1.00 12.23 -1.09
N ASN A 183 -2.03 12.17 -1.93
CA ASN A 183 -1.99 11.41 -3.18
C ASN A 183 -0.86 11.93 -4.09
N PHE A 184 -0.74 13.25 -4.26
CA PHE A 184 0.32 13.85 -5.09
C PHE A 184 1.70 13.75 -4.43
N GLU A 185 1.78 13.88 -3.10
CA GLU A 185 3.04 13.61 -2.39
C GLU A 185 3.48 12.14 -2.55
N LEU A 186 2.56 11.19 -2.52
CA LEU A 186 2.87 9.78 -2.76
C LEU A 186 3.40 9.56 -4.19
N LEU A 187 2.79 10.21 -5.19
CA LEU A 187 3.27 10.17 -6.58
C LEU A 187 4.68 10.75 -6.69
N ARG A 188 4.97 11.87 -6.01
CA ARG A 188 6.30 12.48 -5.97
C ARG A 188 7.33 11.53 -5.35
N ILE A 189 7.01 10.92 -4.20
CA ILE A 189 7.87 9.95 -3.53
C ILE A 189 8.10 8.71 -4.42
N TRP A 190 7.09 8.25 -5.13
CA TRP A 190 7.16 7.10 -6.00
C TRP A 190 7.97 7.39 -7.27
N GLY A 191 7.74 8.53 -7.92
CA GLY A 191 8.31 8.88 -9.23
C GLY A 191 9.66 9.57 -9.18
N GLU A 192 9.86 10.46 -8.19
CA GLU A 192 11.05 11.30 -8.11
C GLU A 192 12.11 10.78 -7.15
N GLY A 193 11.73 9.80 -6.29
CA GLY A 193 12.57 9.39 -5.16
C GLY A 193 12.93 10.58 -4.26
N LEU A 194 12.96 10.43 -2.96
CA LEU A 194 13.45 11.47 -2.03
C LEU A 194 14.99 11.63 -2.12
N GLY A 195 15.56 11.69 -3.34
CA GLY A 195 17.00 11.88 -3.58
C GLY A 195 17.89 10.68 -3.21
N TYR A 196 17.33 9.50 -3.03
CA TYR A 196 18.05 8.30 -2.56
C TYR A 196 17.96 7.11 -3.52
N GLY A 197 17.98 7.35 -4.83
CA GLY A 197 18.10 6.28 -5.84
C GLY A 197 17.18 6.45 -7.05
N ASP A 198 17.69 6.12 -8.22
CA ASP A 198 17.08 6.30 -9.55
C ASP A 198 15.95 5.32 -9.87
N GLN A 199 15.52 4.47 -8.91
CA GLN A 199 14.57 3.40 -9.20
C GLN A 199 13.22 3.67 -8.54
N ARG A 200 12.16 3.69 -9.35
CA ARG A 200 10.77 3.74 -8.88
C ARG A 200 10.46 2.58 -7.96
N LYS A 201 9.79 2.86 -6.84
CA LYS A 201 9.33 1.82 -5.91
C LYS A 201 8.18 1.03 -6.52
N THR A 202 8.09 -0.27 -6.21
CA THR A 202 6.88 -1.02 -6.51
C THR A 202 5.84 -0.73 -5.44
N ILE A 203 4.61 -0.38 -5.83
CA ILE A 203 3.52 -0.07 -4.90
C ILE A 203 2.32 -0.96 -5.19
N VAL A 204 1.80 -1.62 -4.15
CA VAL A 204 0.48 -2.25 -4.16
C VAL A 204 -0.42 -1.47 -3.21
N PHE A 205 -1.44 -0.84 -3.77
CA PHE A 205 -2.28 0.13 -3.10
C PHE A 205 -3.74 -0.35 -3.08
N VAL A 206 -4.30 -0.56 -1.92
CA VAL A 206 -5.72 -0.91 -1.77
C VAL A 206 -6.51 0.35 -1.48
N THR A 207 -7.57 0.57 -2.24
CA THR A 207 -8.52 1.67 -2.01
C THR A 207 -9.93 1.26 -2.46
N HIS A 208 -10.92 1.96 -1.92
CA HIS A 208 -12.31 1.92 -2.41
C HIS A 208 -12.66 3.12 -3.29
N ALA A 209 -11.75 4.10 -3.41
CA ALA A 209 -11.94 5.32 -4.20
C ALA A 209 -11.39 5.11 -5.63
N ILE A 210 -12.29 4.92 -6.61
CA ILE A 210 -11.92 4.63 -7.99
C ILE A 210 -11.06 5.75 -8.60
N GLN A 211 -11.43 7.02 -8.39
CA GLN A 211 -10.67 8.15 -8.92
C GLN A 211 -9.24 8.20 -8.37
N GLU A 212 -9.06 7.86 -7.09
CA GLU A 212 -7.75 7.74 -6.47
C GLU A 212 -6.92 6.64 -7.15
N ALA A 213 -7.51 5.46 -7.37
CA ALA A 213 -6.86 4.37 -8.07
C ALA A 213 -6.42 4.77 -9.48
N VAL A 214 -7.29 5.47 -10.24
CA VAL A 214 -6.97 5.94 -11.61
C VAL A 214 -5.85 6.97 -11.60
N ILE A 215 -5.89 7.96 -10.68
CA ILE A 215 -4.88 9.02 -10.64
C ILE A 215 -3.50 8.50 -10.20
N LEU A 216 -3.46 7.51 -9.31
CA LEU A 216 -2.18 7.05 -8.74
C LEU A 216 -1.51 5.98 -9.61
N SER A 217 -2.27 5.08 -10.23
CA SER A 217 -1.74 3.79 -10.66
C SER A 217 -1.35 3.73 -12.14
N ASP A 218 -0.46 2.81 -12.47
CA ASP A 218 -0.21 2.36 -13.83
C ASP A 218 -1.24 1.30 -14.24
N ARG A 219 -1.72 0.49 -13.26
CA ARG A 219 -2.81 -0.48 -13.45
C ARG A 219 -3.77 -0.48 -12.28
N VAL A 220 -5.05 -0.72 -12.58
CA VAL A 220 -6.09 -0.95 -11.58
C VAL A 220 -6.63 -2.37 -11.73
N VAL A 221 -6.51 -3.14 -10.65
CA VAL A 221 -7.02 -4.51 -10.53
C VAL A 221 -8.36 -4.46 -9.84
N VAL A 222 -9.39 -5.03 -10.47
CA VAL A 222 -10.75 -5.10 -9.93
C VAL A 222 -10.97 -6.49 -9.33
N MET A 223 -11.42 -6.53 -8.08
CA MET A 223 -11.77 -7.77 -7.38
C MET A 223 -13.28 -7.93 -7.25
N SER A 224 -13.75 -9.18 -7.39
CA SER A 224 -15.15 -9.59 -7.15
C SER A 224 -15.57 -9.45 -5.70
N GLN A 225 -16.86 -9.68 -5.43
CA GLN A 225 -17.35 -10.00 -4.09
C GLN A 225 -16.75 -11.32 -3.58
N ARG A 226 -16.92 -11.59 -2.28
CA ARG A 226 -16.42 -12.83 -1.65
C ARG A 226 -17.03 -14.10 -2.27
N PRO A 227 -16.20 -15.11 -2.60
CA PRO A 227 -14.75 -15.14 -2.50
C PRO A 227 -14.12 -14.19 -3.52
N GLY A 228 -13.15 -13.36 -3.04
CA GLY A 228 -12.50 -12.38 -3.92
C GLY A 228 -11.63 -13.08 -4.96
N ASN A 229 -11.83 -12.75 -6.22
CA ASN A 229 -10.97 -13.10 -7.34
C ASN A 229 -10.69 -11.85 -8.20
N VAL A 230 -9.76 -11.93 -9.12
CA VAL A 230 -9.50 -10.84 -10.08
C VAL A 230 -10.49 -10.97 -11.23
N THR A 231 -11.35 -9.95 -11.41
CA THR A 231 -12.38 -9.93 -12.47
C THR A 231 -11.98 -9.09 -13.67
N ALA A 232 -11.16 -8.07 -13.48
CA ALA A 232 -10.64 -7.22 -14.54
C ALA A 232 -9.32 -6.58 -14.13
N VAL A 233 -8.51 -6.25 -15.14
CA VAL A 233 -7.29 -5.44 -14.99
C VAL A 233 -7.37 -4.33 -16.05
N HIS A 234 -7.22 -3.09 -15.61
CA HIS A 234 -7.25 -1.91 -16.48
C HIS A 234 -5.88 -1.24 -16.47
N ASP A 235 -5.26 -1.11 -17.60
CA ASP A 235 -4.07 -0.28 -17.80
C ASP A 235 -4.47 1.20 -17.81
N ILE A 236 -3.69 2.02 -17.13
CA ILE A 236 -3.95 3.46 -16.96
C ILE A 236 -2.89 4.23 -17.74
N GLU A 237 -3.21 4.57 -19.00
CA GLU A 237 -2.30 5.23 -19.94
C GLU A 237 -2.22 6.76 -19.76
N LEU A 238 -2.63 7.28 -18.57
CA LEU A 238 -2.49 8.70 -18.25
C LEU A 238 -1.03 9.10 -18.22
N THR A 239 -0.71 10.21 -18.90
CA THR A 239 0.65 10.78 -18.92
C THR A 239 1.15 11.14 -17.52
N ARG A 240 2.47 11.10 -17.33
CA ARG A 240 3.14 11.55 -16.10
C ARG A 240 4.04 12.76 -16.40
N PRO A 241 4.24 13.72 -15.48
CA PRO A 241 3.70 13.74 -14.12
C PRO A 241 2.19 13.98 -14.11
N ARG A 242 1.49 13.37 -13.14
CA ARG A 242 0.05 13.57 -12.96
C ARG A 242 -0.20 14.74 -12.04
N THR A 243 -1.19 15.57 -12.39
CA THR A 243 -1.55 16.77 -11.64
C THR A 243 -3.01 16.71 -11.15
N ILE A 244 -3.35 17.61 -10.23
CA ILE A 244 -4.69 17.64 -9.66
C ILE A 244 -5.76 17.99 -10.72
N GLU A 245 -5.41 18.80 -11.72
CA GLU A 245 -6.31 19.21 -12.80
C GLU A 245 -6.75 18.00 -13.65
N MET A 246 -5.90 16.97 -13.77
CA MET A 246 -6.23 15.75 -14.50
C MET A 246 -7.45 15.02 -13.92
N ARG A 247 -7.78 15.22 -12.64
CA ARG A 247 -8.99 14.64 -12.03
C ARG A 247 -10.28 15.10 -12.70
N ALA A 248 -10.27 16.30 -13.25
CA ALA A 248 -11.41 16.87 -13.98
C ALA A 248 -11.40 16.50 -15.48
N SER A 249 -10.41 15.75 -15.96
CA SER A 249 -10.32 15.37 -17.38
C SER A 249 -11.37 14.34 -17.76
N GLU A 250 -11.81 14.41 -19.02
CA GLU A 250 -12.72 13.41 -19.61
C GLU A 250 -12.15 11.99 -19.55
N GLU A 251 -10.86 11.86 -19.73
CA GLU A 251 -10.16 10.57 -19.71
C GLU A 251 -10.22 9.89 -18.34
N VAL A 252 -9.96 10.62 -17.24
CA VAL A 252 -10.11 10.11 -15.88
C VAL A 252 -11.57 9.76 -15.60
N GLY A 253 -12.52 10.55 -16.09
CA GLY A 253 -13.96 10.27 -15.99
C GLY A 253 -14.33 8.96 -16.70
N ARG A 254 -13.86 8.76 -17.93
CA ARG A 254 -14.09 7.55 -18.74
C ARG A 254 -13.51 6.30 -18.05
N LEU A 255 -12.23 6.34 -17.65
CA LEU A 255 -11.57 5.23 -16.97
C LEU A 255 -12.28 4.88 -15.63
N SER A 256 -12.65 5.90 -14.87
CA SER A 256 -13.38 5.69 -13.62
C SER A 256 -14.74 5.01 -13.84
N LEU A 257 -15.45 5.37 -14.91
CA LEU A 257 -16.73 4.75 -15.27
C LEU A 257 -16.55 3.29 -15.73
N GLU A 258 -15.50 3.00 -16.48
CA GLU A 258 -15.18 1.64 -16.91
C GLU A 258 -14.88 0.73 -15.71
N ILE A 259 -14.05 1.19 -14.77
CA ILE A 259 -13.75 0.46 -13.53
C ILE A 259 -15.01 0.31 -12.67
N TYR A 260 -15.84 1.35 -12.55
CA TYR A 260 -17.11 1.28 -11.83
C TYR A 260 -18.05 0.23 -12.43
N ARG A 261 -18.13 0.16 -13.76
CA ARG A 261 -18.92 -0.87 -14.46
C ARG A 261 -18.38 -2.26 -14.21
N ALA A 262 -17.04 -2.44 -14.22
CA ALA A 262 -16.41 -3.72 -13.92
C ALA A 262 -16.71 -4.19 -12.47
N LEU A 263 -16.70 -3.27 -11.49
CA LEU A 263 -17.06 -3.55 -10.10
C LEU A 263 -18.52 -3.97 -9.91
N ASN A 264 -19.43 -3.47 -10.76
CA ASN A 264 -20.87 -3.73 -10.66
C ASN A 264 -21.36 -4.82 -11.62
N ARG A 265 -20.48 -5.42 -12.42
CA ARG A 265 -20.83 -6.64 -13.15
C ARG A 265 -21.08 -7.74 -12.12
N ARG A 266 -22.37 -8.02 -11.87
CA ARG A 266 -22.77 -9.27 -11.20
C ARG A 266 -22.42 -10.37 -12.17
N ASP A 267 -21.65 -11.37 -11.73
CA ASP A 267 -21.45 -12.58 -12.52
C ASP A 267 -22.84 -13.11 -12.88
N ALA A 268 -23.16 -13.11 -14.20
CA ALA A 268 -24.41 -13.62 -14.73
C ALA A 268 -24.37 -15.15 -14.76
#